data_79d1aa4bbf0e0e4e6981b39bbdfb5b05
#
_entry.id   79d1aa4bbf0e0e4e6981b39bbdfb5b05
#
_cell.length_a   1.000
_cell.length_b   1.000
_cell.length_c   1.000
_cell.angle_alpha   90.00
_cell.angle_beta   90.00
_cell.angle_gamma   90.00
#
_symmetry.space_group_name_H-M   'P 1'
#
loop_
_entity.id
_entity.type
_entity.pdbx_description
1 polymer ?
#
loop_
_entity_poly.entity_id
_entity_poly.type
_entity_poly.pdbx_seq_one_letter_code
_entity_poly.pdbx_strand_id
1 'polypeptide(L)'
;MSAAPLPKDAVLVELKPESLTFQTRECLLPGTRVAFGLVMEGRSLPLAAPVEACLVVDRERGGYVFHSRLSLATLADPDRSLIALFIAKGRGSPSLAAPTSVR
;
A
#
# COMPACT_ATOMS: atom_id res chain seq x y z
N MET A 1 -14.13 -10.49 8.09
CA MET A 1 -13.22 -9.59 8.81
C MET A 1 -12.95 -8.34 8.02
N SER A 2 -12.97 -7.22 8.69
CA SER A 2 -12.74 -5.95 8.04
C SER A 2 -11.26 -5.66 7.92
N ALA A 3 -10.88 -4.98 6.85
CA ALA A 3 -9.52 -4.48 6.71
C ALA A 3 -9.38 -3.19 7.51
N ALA A 4 -8.19 -2.97 8.08
CA ALA A 4 -7.89 -1.72 8.75
C ALA A 4 -7.67 -0.63 7.71
N PRO A 5 -8.04 0.62 7.99
CA PRO A 5 -7.76 1.70 7.07
C PRO A 5 -6.27 2.00 7.01
N LEU A 6 -5.82 2.49 5.86
CA LEU A 6 -4.45 2.94 5.69
C LEU A 6 -4.17 4.10 6.64
N PRO A 7 -3.03 4.09 7.36
CA PRO A 7 -2.66 5.24 8.19
C PRO A 7 -2.59 6.52 7.37
N LYS A 8 -2.99 7.63 7.98
CA LYS A 8 -3.09 8.91 7.27
C LYS A 8 -1.75 9.44 6.79
N ASP A 9 -0.67 9.07 7.46
CA ASP A 9 0.67 9.53 7.10
C ASP A 9 1.38 8.60 6.13
N ALA A 10 0.68 7.59 5.59
CA ALA A 10 1.28 6.62 4.70
C ALA A 10 1.74 7.26 3.38
N VAL A 11 2.97 6.99 3.00
CA VAL A 11 3.56 7.45 1.75
C VAL A 11 4.10 6.25 1.00
N LEU A 12 3.74 6.14 -0.26
CA LEU A 12 4.21 5.04 -1.10
C LEU A 12 5.72 5.15 -1.31
N VAL A 13 6.43 4.05 -1.05
CA VAL A 13 7.87 3.98 -1.23
C VAL A 13 8.22 3.20 -2.49
N GLU A 14 7.56 2.06 -2.69
CA GLU A 14 7.88 1.19 -3.81
C GLU A 14 6.64 0.39 -4.21
N LEU A 15 6.46 0.25 -5.52
CA LEU A 15 5.37 -0.58 -6.06
C LEU A 15 5.97 -1.59 -7.02
N LYS A 16 5.73 -2.87 -6.73
CA LYS A 16 6.11 -3.99 -7.58
C LYS A 16 4.87 -4.80 -7.91
N PRO A 17 4.92 -5.67 -8.94
CA PRO A 17 3.74 -6.47 -9.27
C PRO A 17 3.26 -7.37 -8.12
N GLU A 18 4.17 -7.82 -7.26
CA GLU A 18 3.83 -8.74 -6.17
C GLU A 18 3.79 -8.09 -4.80
N SER A 19 4.21 -6.83 -4.67
CA SER A 19 4.25 -6.19 -3.35
C SER A 19 4.21 -4.67 -3.46
N LEU A 20 3.79 -4.06 -2.37
CA LEU A 20 3.72 -2.61 -2.25
C LEU A 20 4.31 -2.23 -0.88
N THR A 21 5.23 -1.29 -0.87
CA THR A 21 5.85 -0.82 0.38
C THR A 21 5.47 0.63 0.61
N PHE A 22 5.05 0.94 1.84
CA PHE A 22 4.74 2.31 2.22
C PHE A 22 5.42 2.67 3.53
N GLN A 23 5.59 3.96 3.75
CA GLN A 23 6.26 4.48 4.94
C GLN A 23 5.23 5.12 5.85
N THR A 24 5.33 4.80 7.15
CA THR A 24 4.46 5.38 8.17
C THR A 24 5.25 5.56 9.45
N ARG A 25 4.65 6.27 10.40
CA ARG A 25 5.17 6.33 11.77
C ARG A 25 4.47 5.32 12.68
N GLU A 26 3.62 4.50 12.10
CA GLU A 26 2.87 3.50 12.83
C GLU A 26 3.34 2.10 12.46
N CYS A 27 3.57 1.26 13.46
CA CYS A 27 3.96 -0.13 13.23
C CYS A 27 2.71 -0.97 12.98
N LEU A 28 2.67 -1.64 11.84
CA LEU A 28 1.58 -2.54 11.50
C LEU A 28 2.05 -3.98 11.63
N LEU A 29 1.26 -4.79 12.31
CA LEU A 29 1.63 -6.18 12.54
C LEU A 29 1.45 -7.02 11.27
N PRO A 30 2.39 -7.93 10.98
CA PRO A 30 2.23 -8.86 9.87
C PRO A 30 0.91 -9.63 9.99
N GLY A 31 0.24 -9.81 8.87
CA GLY A 31 -1.06 -10.45 8.82
C GLY A 31 -2.23 -9.48 8.87
N THR A 32 -2.02 -8.25 9.28
CA THR A 32 -3.06 -7.23 9.28
C THR A 32 -3.45 -6.91 7.84
N ARG A 33 -4.74 -6.93 7.54
CA ARG A 33 -5.22 -6.50 6.22
C ARG A 33 -5.41 -4.99 6.25
N VAL A 34 -4.90 -4.34 5.22
CA VAL A 34 -4.98 -2.88 5.10
C VAL A 34 -5.79 -2.54 3.86
N ALA A 35 -6.79 -1.67 4.03
CA ALA A 35 -7.59 -1.14 2.92
C ALA A 35 -7.03 0.20 2.49
N PHE A 36 -6.88 0.39 1.19
CA PHE A 36 -6.28 1.61 0.64
C PHE A 36 -6.73 1.84 -0.79
N GLY A 37 -6.49 3.04 -1.28
CA GLY A 37 -6.65 3.34 -2.69
C GLY A 37 -5.27 3.46 -3.33
N LEU A 38 -5.05 2.78 -4.44
CA LEU A 38 -3.82 2.92 -5.21
C LEU A 38 -4.12 3.84 -6.38
N VAL A 39 -3.50 5.01 -6.38
CA VAL A 39 -3.74 6.01 -7.42
C VAL A 39 -2.73 5.81 -8.54
N MET A 40 -3.22 5.52 -9.73
CA MET A 40 -2.42 5.31 -10.92
C MET A 40 -3.07 6.07 -12.06
N GLU A 41 -2.31 6.95 -12.71
CA GLU A 41 -2.79 7.73 -13.84
C GLU A 41 -4.10 8.48 -13.54
N GLY A 42 -4.18 9.05 -12.34
CA GLY A 42 -5.35 9.84 -11.93
C GLY A 42 -6.56 9.03 -11.50
N ARG A 43 -6.45 7.72 -11.48
CA ARG A 43 -7.55 6.83 -11.08
C ARG A 43 -7.17 6.12 -9.79
N SER A 44 -8.12 6.03 -8.87
CA SER A 44 -7.92 5.34 -7.61
C SER A 44 -8.52 3.94 -7.69
N LEU A 45 -7.69 2.94 -7.43
CA LEU A 45 -8.10 1.54 -7.41
C LEU A 45 -8.25 1.11 -5.95
N PRO A 46 -9.44 0.78 -5.48
CA PRO A 46 -9.63 0.35 -4.09
C PRO A 46 -9.11 -1.07 -3.91
N LEU A 47 -8.24 -1.26 -2.94
CA LEU A 47 -7.58 -2.53 -2.69
C LEU A 47 -7.55 -2.83 -1.20
N ALA A 48 -7.32 -4.11 -0.87
CA ALA A 48 -7.02 -4.53 0.49
C ALA A 48 -6.01 -5.66 0.40
N ALA A 49 -4.99 -5.59 1.24
CA ALA A 49 -3.92 -6.57 1.19
C ALA A 49 -3.30 -6.77 2.57
N PRO A 50 -2.75 -7.96 2.85
CA PRO A 50 -2.14 -8.22 4.15
C PRO A 50 -0.71 -7.67 4.22
N VAL A 51 -0.33 -7.24 5.43
CA VAL A 51 1.04 -6.85 5.72
C VAL A 51 1.90 -8.11 5.78
N GLU A 52 2.97 -8.15 4.98
CA GLU A 52 3.94 -9.24 5.03
C GLU A 52 5.00 -8.98 6.08
N ALA A 53 5.46 -7.73 6.15
CA ALA A 53 6.55 -7.36 7.03
C ALA A 53 6.47 -5.88 7.36
N CYS A 54 6.97 -5.52 8.53
CA CYS A 54 7.09 -4.14 8.95
C CYS A 54 8.47 -3.97 9.57
N LEU A 55 9.26 -3.07 9.01
CA LEU A 55 10.64 -2.87 9.45
C LEU A 55 10.86 -1.43 9.88
N VAL A 56 11.64 -1.27 10.95
CA VAL A 56 12.10 0.06 11.35
C VAL A 56 13.23 0.45 10.40
N VAL A 57 13.08 1.56 9.71
CA VAL A 57 14.08 2.00 8.74
C VAL A 57 14.81 3.27 9.17
N ASP A 58 14.22 4.02 10.10
CA ASP A 58 14.86 5.22 10.59
C ASP A 58 14.29 5.59 11.95
N ARG A 59 14.95 6.50 12.62
CA ARG A 59 14.54 7.00 13.91
C ARG A 59 14.51 8.53 13.84
N GLU A 60 13.32 9.07 14.01
CA GLU A 60 13.15 10.52 13.99
C GLU A 60 12.72 11.01 15.36
N ARG A 61 12.80 12.34 15.53
CA ARG A 61 12.38 12.98 16.76
C ARG A 61 10.92 12.60 17.04
N GLY A 62 10.70 12.01 18.20
CA GLY A 62 9.35 11.62 18.62
C GLY A 62 8.91 10.24 18.18
N GLY A 63 9.78 9.43 17.56
CA GLY A 63 9.41 8.07 17.20
C GLY A 63 10.28 7.44 16.14
N TYR A 64 9.72 6.42 15.52
CA TYR A 64 10.41 5.65 14.48
C TYR A 64 9.68 5.78 13.16
N VAL A 65 10.41 5.54 12.09
CA VAL A 65 9.85 5.47 10.75
C VAL A 65 9.86 3.99 10.32
N PHE A 66 8.73 3.53 9.85
CA PHE A 66 8.54 2.13 9.46
C PHE A 66 8.26 2.01 7.98
N HIS A 67 8.80 0.95 7.36
CA HIS A 67 8.38 0.53 6.03
C HIS A 67 7.57 -0.74 6.19
N SER A 68 6.33 -0.69 5.75
CA SER A 68 5.42 -1.85 5.76
C SER A 68 5.25 -2.34 4.34
N ARG A 69 5.45 -3.64 4.13
CA ARG A 69 5.30 -4.26 2.82
C ARG A 69 4.01 -5.07 2.80
N LEU A 70 3.16 -4.78 1.84
CA LEU A 70 1.92 -5.51 1.62
C LEU A 70 2.11 -6.54 0.52
N SER A 71 1.51 -7.71 0.70
CA SER A 71 1.51 -8.73 -0.35
C SER A 71 0.38 -8.44 -1.32
N LEU A 72 0.69 -8.33 -2.59
CA LEU A 72 -0.31 -8.17 -3.65
C LEU A 72 -0.69 -9.50 -4.30
N ALA A 73 -0.11 -10.59 -3.82
CA ALA A 73 -0.37 -11.91 -4.38
C ALA A 73 -1.81 -12.38 -4.19
N THR A 74 -2.50 -11.84 -3.19
CA THR A 74 -3.88 -12.23 -2.88
C THR A 74 -4.92 -11.41 -3.62
N LEU A 75 -4.50 -10.42 -4.40
CA LEU A 75 -5.43 -9.60 -5.17
C LEU A 75 -6.04 -10.39 -6.32
N ALA A 76 -7.24 -9.98 -6.74
CA ALA A 76 -7.88 -10.57 -7.90
C ALA A 76 -7.04 -10.31 -9.16
N ASP A 77 -7.10 -11.24 -10.11
CA ASP A 77 -6.30 -11.14 -11.33
C ASP A 77 -6.47 -9.83 -12.09
N PRO A 78 -7.69 -9.27 -12.26
CA PRO A 78 -7.82 -7.98 -12.95
C PRO A 78 -7.04 -6.87 -12.29
N ASP A 79 -7.04 -6.82 -10.95
CA ASP A 79 -6.32 -5.79 -10.21
C ASP A 79 -4.82 -5.96 -10.36
N ARG A 80 -4.34 -7.19 -10.26
CA ARG A 80 -2.92 -7.48 -10.41
C ARG A 80 -2.44 -7.14 -11.81
N SER A 81 -3.26 -7.44 -12.82
CA SER A 81 -2.93 -7.12 -14.21
C SER A 81 -2.84 -5.62 -14.43
N LEU A 82 -3.74 -4.85 -13.84
CA LEU A 82 -3.70 -3.40 -13.95
C LEU A 82 -2.42 -2.82 -13.36
N ILE A 83 -2.04 -3.34 -12.19
CA ILE A 83 -0.82 -2.88 -11.52
C ILE A 83 0.41 -3.23 -12.34
N ALA A 84 0.49 -4.46 -12.84
CA ALA A 84 1.62 -4.90 -13.65
C ALA A 84 1.74 -4.07 -14.93
N LEU A 85 0.61 -3.76 -15.57
CA LEU A 85 0.59 -2.96 -16.78
C LEU A 85 1.06 -1.55 -16.50
N PHE A 86 0.61 -0.95 -15.39
CA PHE A 86 1.03 0.39 -15.00
C PHE A 86 2.55 0.44 -14.80
N ILE A 87 3.09 -0.54 -14.08
CA ILE A 87 4.54 -0.61 -13.84
C ILE A 87 5.30 -0.75 -15.16
N ALA A 88 4.81 -1.62 -16.04
CA ALA A 88 5.46 -1.87 -17.32
C ALA A 88 5.49 -0.62 -18.21
N LYS A 89 4.44 0.20 -18.15
CA LYS A 89 4.39 1.44 -18.93
C LYS A 89 5.40 2.47 -18.44
N GLY A 90 5.71 2.45 -17.13
CA GLY A 90 6.69 3.38 -16.57
C GLY A 90 6.26 4.84 -16.60
N ARG A 91 4.99 5.13 -16.67
CA ARG A 91 4.48 6.50 -16.74
C ARG A 91 3.93 6.95 -15.40
N GLY A 92 4.26 8.18 -15.03
CA GLY A 92 3.73 8.82 -13.84
C GLY A 92 4.21 8.19 -12.56
N SER A 93 3.78 8.76 -11.47
CA SER A 93 4.14 8.27 -10.13
C SER A 93 2.87 7.78 -9.44
N PRO A 94 2.85 6.54 -8.98
CA PRO A 94 1.72 6.06 -8.20
C PRO A 94 1.71 6.69 -6.82
N SER A 95 0.56 6.75 -6.19
CA SER A 95 0.44 7.26 -4.83
C SER A 95 -0.65 6.50 -4.09
N LEU A 96 -0.68 6.70 -2.78
CA LEU A 96 -1.68 6.06 -1.94
C LEU A 96 -2.75 7.06 -1.55
N ALA A 97 -3.97 6.59 -1.41
CA ALA A 97 -5.08 7.38 -0.95
C ALA A 97 -5.82 6.63 0.15
N ALA A 98 -6.57 7.35 0.94
CA ALA A 98 -7.41 6.75 1.94
C ALA A 98 -8.39 5.77 1.26
N PRO A 99 -8.81 4.70 1.96
CA PRO A 99 -9.77 3.77 1.37
C PRO A 99 -11.07 4.50 1.05
N THR A 100 -11.61 4.19 -0.13
CA THR A 100 -12.87 4.78 -0.55
C THR A 100 -13.99 4.16 0.28
N SER A 101 -14.79 5.02 0.88
CA SER A 101 -15.95 4.56 1.62
C SER A 101 -17.07 4.24 0.63
N VAL A 102 -17.59 3.04 0.69
CA VAL A 102 -18.68 2.62 -0.18
C VAL A 102 -19.99 2.76 0.57
N ARG A 103 -20.93 3.38 -0.05
CA ARG A 103 -22.24 3.60 0.55
C ARG A 103 -23.26 2.74 -0.12
#